data_24e85fa37a19e1afe9cb1ab6a350cdcf
#
_entry.id   24e85fa37a19e1afe9cb1ab6a350cdcf
#
_cell.length_a   1.000
_cell.length_b   1.000
_cell.length_c   1.000
_cell.angle_alpha   90.00
_cell.angle_beta   90.00
_cell.angle_gamma   90.00
#
_symmetry.space_group_name_H-M   'P 1'
#
loop_
_entity.id
_entity.type
_entity.pdbx_description
1 polymer ?
#
loop_
_entity_poly.entity_id
_entity_poly.type
_entity_poly.pdbx_seq_one_letter_code
_entity_poly.pdbx_strand_id
1 'polypeptide(L)'
;MLSDDLAGNIQRLRELDHRRRYGAGWQSIGYTGQPFAWFDLTYQAVEAQEGPIDSWWFNVTLPGEGTGWHTHSQWARVGVLYVQVSAGLIEFKQGGAYWTESPQAGDLLVFPGSLEHRVLPNTSEQVRISVAFNFKR
;
A
#
# COMPACT_ATOMS: atom_id res chain seq x y z
N MET A 1 -5.75 -4.82 13.54
CA MET A 1 -4.68 -5.00 12.53
C MET A 1 -3.64 -3.88 12.59
N LEU A 2 -4.07 -2.63 12.76
CA LEU A 2 -3.12 -1.53 12.93
C LEU A 2 -2.61 -1.47 14.36
N SER A 3 -1.28 -1.40 14.54
CA SER A 3 -0.64 -1.19 15.83
C SER A 3 -0.49 0.31 16.11
N ASP A 4 -0.26 0.65 17.40
CA ASP A 4 -0.04 2.02 17.81
C ASP A 4 1.16 2.63 17.11
N ASP A 5 1.04 3.90 16.71
CA ASP A 5 2.10 4.69 16.06
C ASP A 5 2.68 4.08 14.78
N LEU A 6 1.93 3.21 14.09
CA LEU A 6 2.38 2.62 12.83
C LEU A 6 2.66 3.72 11.78
N ALA A 7 1.77 4.70 11.67
CA ALA A 7 1.95 5.83 10.75
C ALA A 7 3.22 6.62 11.07
N GLY A 8 3.48 6.90 12.33
CA GLY A 8 4.69 7.63 12.76
C GLY A 8 5.96 6.86 12.46
N ASN A 9 5.96 5.55 12.67
CA ASN A 9 7.11 4.70 12.37
C ASN A 9 7.42 4.68 10.87
N ILE A 10 6.40 4.60 10.03
CA ILE A 10 6.57 4.64 8.57
C ILE A 10 7.10 6.01 8.12
N GLN A 11 6.59 7.10 8.69
CA GLN A 11 7.07 8.46 8.39
C GLN A 11 8.53 8.64 8.78
N ARG A 12 8.96 8.10 9.93
CA ARG A 12 10.38 8.15 10.34
C ARG A 12 11.26 7.38 9.37
N LEU A 13 10.81 6.23 8.89
CA LEU A 13 11.55 5.45 7.90
C LEU A 13 11.71 6.24 6.60
N ARG A 14 10.66 6.92 6.15
CA ARG A 14 10.71 7.79 4.97
C ARG A 14 11.72 8.91 5.13
N GLU A 15 11.75 9.55 6.29
CA GLU A 15 12.69 10.66 6.57
C GLU A 15 14.16 10.21 6.51
N LEU A 16 14.42 8.95 6.84
CA LEU A 16 15.77 8.37 6.79
C LEU A 16 16.16 7.89 5.39
N ASP A 17 15.23 7.80 4.45
CA ASP A 17 15.49 7.34 3.09
C ASP A 17 15.95 8.51 2.23
N HIS A 18 17.21 8.49 1.81
CA HIS A 18 17.82 9.53 0.99
C HIS A 18 17.60 9.33 -0.51
N ARG A 19 16.89 8.29 -0.92
CA ARG A 19 16.57 8.09 -2.33
C ARG A 19 15.56 9.12 -2.80
N ARG A 20 15.75 9.62 -4.02
CA ARG A 20 14.82 10.55 -4.63
C ARG A 20 13.81 9.80 -5.49
N ARG A 21 12.53 10.17 -5.34
CA ARG A 21 11.45 9.66 -6.17
C ARG A 21 10.63 10.82 -6.72
N TYR A 22 10.17 10.65 -7.95
CA TYR A 22 9.42 11.69 -8.64
C TYR A 22 8.06 11.15 -9.05
N GLY A 23 7.01 11.92 -8.83
CA GLY A 23 5.66 11.70 -9.35
C GLY A 23 4.72 10.94 -8.43
N ALA A 24 5.02 9.72 -8.06
CA ALA A 24 4.07 8.80 -7.41
C ALA A 24 4.12 8.79 -5.87
N GLY A 25 4.84 9.72 -5.24
CA GLY A 25 5.08 9.71 -3.81
C GLY A 25 6.28 8.84 -3.45
N TRP A 26 6.46 8.60 -2.15
CA TRP A 26 7.55 7.77 -1.67
C TRP A 26 7.13 6.31 -1.56
N GLN A 27 7.99 5.43 -2.02
CA GLN A 27 7.89 3.99 -1.78
C GLN A 27 9.18 3.53 -1.12
N SER A 28 9.07 2.70 -0.07
CA SER A 28 10.25 2.06 0.51
C SER A 28 10.86 1.05 -0.46
N ILE A 29 12.04 0.52 -0.11
CA ILE A 29 12.52 -0.70 -0.78
C ILE A 29 11.50 -1.82 -0.57
N GLY A 30 11.52 -2.84 -1.43
CA GLY A 30 10.74 -4.05 -1.22
C GLY A 30 11.43 -4.94 -0.18
N TYR A 31 10.63 -5.47 0.74
CA TYR A 31 11.10 -6.38 1.78
C TYR A 31 10.67 -7.81 1.48
N THR A 32 11.57 -8.75 1.77
CA THR A 32 11.25 -10.17 1.91
C THR A 32 11.52 -10.52 3.37
N GLY A 33 10.60 -11.21 4.04
CA GLY A 33 10.66 -11.32 5.49
C GLY A 33 10.22 -10.02 6.16
N GLN A 34 10.43 -9.89 7.46
CA GLN A 34 9.94 -8.74 8.22
C GLN A 34 10.96 -8.31 9.27
N PRO A 35 11.73 -7.20 9.01
CA PRO A 35 12.82 -6.77 9.88
C PRO A 35 12.41 -5.80 11.00
N PHE A 36 11.13 -5.35 11.04
CA PHE A 36 10.71 -4.29 11.96
C PHE A 36 9.88 -4.84 13.11
N ALA A 37 10.37 -4.76 14.34
CA ALA A 37 9.62 -5.19 15.52
C ALA A 37 8.28 -4.45 15.64
N TRP A 38 8.25 -3.15 15.32
CA TRP A 38 7.05 -2.33 15.38
C TRP A 38 6.00 -2.68 14.33
N PHE A 39 6.33 -3.51 13.33
CA PHE A 39 5.39 -3.95 12.30
C PHE A 39 4.94 -5.41 12.48
N ASP A 40 5.48 -6.11 13.46
CA ASP A 40 5.33 -7.57 13.58
C ASP A 40 3.88 -8.01 13.78
N LEU A 41 3.13 -7.36 14.67
CA LEU A 41 1.72 -7.72 14.92
C LEU A 41 0.87 -7.51 13.67
N THR A 42 1.07 -6.42 12.95
CA THR A 42 0.35 -6.14 11.70
C THR A 42 0.69 -7.16 10.63
N TYR A 43 1.97 -7.47 10.48
CA TYR A 43 2.45 -8.47 9.51
C TYR A 43 1.82 -9.85 9.78
N GLN A 44 1.86 -10.30 11.03
CA GLN A 44 1.27 -11.58 11.43
C GLN A 44 -0.25 -11.60 11.19
N ALA A 45 -0.95 -10.51 11.47
CA ALA A 45 -2.39 -10.41 11.25
C ALA A 45 -2.74 -10.54 9.77
N VAL A 46 -1.96 -9.91 8.88
CA VAL A 46 -2.16 -10.02 7.44
C VAL A 46 -1.91 -11.46 6.97
N GLU A 47 -0.82 -12.08 7.42
CA GLU A 47 -0.53 -13.47 7.07
C GLU A 47 -1.59 -14.45 7.60
N ALA A 48 -2.11 -14.23 8.78
CA ALA A 48 -3.15 -15.07 9.35
C ALA A 48 -4.45 -14.98 8.54
N GLN A 49 -4.75 -13.82 7.98
CA GLN A 49 -5.96 -13.59 7.22
C GLN A 49 -5.84 -14.05 5.76
N GLU A 50 -4.70 -13.77 5.10
CA GLU A 50 -4.56 -13.92 3.64
C GLU A 50 -3.53 -14.95 3.21
N GLY A 51 -2.76 -15.50 4.12
CA GLY A 51 -1.70 -16.46 3.81
C GLY A 51 -0.31 -15.81 3.69
N PRO A 52 0.71 -16.61 3.33
CA PRO A 52 2.09 -16.17 3.34
C PRO A 52 2.36 -14.97 2.43
N ILE A 53 3.11 -14.01 2.93
CA ILE A 53 3.56 -12.84 2.19
C ILE A 53 4.88 -13.16 1.50
N ASP A 54 4.97 -12.85 0.19
CA ASP A 54 6.20 -13.02 -0.59
C ASP A 54 7.10 -11.80 -0.47
N SER A 55 6.55 -10.62 -0.74
CA SER A 55 7.26 -9.35 -0.66
C SER A 55 6.27 -8.23 -0.33
N TRP A 56 6.78 -7.12 0.17
CA TRP A 56 5.93 -6.02 0.60
C TRP A 56 6.73 -4.72 0.72
N TRP A 57 6.05 -3.56 0.76
CA TRP A 57 6.68 -2.25 0.91
C TRP A 57 5.70 -1.23 1.47
N PHE A 58 6.25 -0.13 2.00
CA PHE A 58 5.49 1.02 2.47
C PHE A 58 5.31 2.05 1.39
N ASN A 59 4.17 2.74 1.39
CA ASN A 59 3.89 3.88 0.52
C ASN A 59 3.50 5.09 1.37
N VAL A 60 4.06 6.25 1.02
CA VAL A 60 3.66 7.55 1.58
C VAL A 60 3.37 8.48 0.42
N THR A 61 2.11 8.91 0.31
CA THR A 61 1.63 9.75 -0.78
C THR A 61 1.25 11.11 -0.24
N LEU A 62 1.95 12.14 -0.69
CA LEU A 62 1.70 13.52 -0.28
C LEU A 62 0.46 14.06 -1.00
N PRO A 63 -0.13 15.19 -0.50
CA PRO A 63 -1.21 15.85 -1.23
C PRO A 63 -0.86 16.11 -2.70
N GLY A 64 -1.78 15.79 -3.60
CA GLY A 64 -1.61 15.93 -5.04
C GLY A 64 -0.92 14.77 -5.75
N GLU A 65 -0.27 13.87 -5.03
CA GLU A 65 0.42 12.74 -5.64
C GLU A 65 -0.52 11.55 -5.86
N GLY A 66 -0.23 10.76 -6.88
CA GLY A 66 -0.93 9.52 -7.22
C GLY A 66 -0.04 8.63 -8.07
N THR A 67 -0.58 7.56 -8.64
CA THR A 67 0.17 6.65 -9.51
C THR A 67 -0.51 6.51 -10.87
N GLY A 68 0.24 6.07 -11.88
CA GLY A 68 -0.32 5.66 -13.16
C GLY A 68 -0.88 4.24 -13.13
N TRP A 69 -1.53 3.84 -14.21
CA TRP A 69 -2.02 2.47 -14.39
C TRP A 69 -0.89 1.46 -14.37
N HIS A 70 -1.05 0.40 -13.59
CA HIS A 70 -0.05 -0.68 -13.49
C HIS A 70 -0.70 -1.99 -13.03
N THR A 71 0.08 -3.07 -13.13
CA THR A 71 -0.30 -4.39 -12.64
C THR A 71 0.85 -4.99 -11.83
N HIS A 72 0.55 -6.06 -11.08
CA HIS A 72 1.52 -6.90 -10.40
C HIS A 72 1.33 -8.35 -10.86
N SER A 73 1.37 -8.56 -12.17
CA SER A 73 0.98 -9.83 -12.81
C SER A 73 1.85 -11.03 -12.45
N GLN A 74 3.02 -10.80 -11.82
CA GLN A 74 3.87 -11.88 -11.30
C GLN A 74 3.23 -12.63 -10.12
N TRP A 75 2.26 -12.00 -9.44
CA TRP A 75 1.58 -12.59 -8.29
C TRP A 75 0.11 -12.78 -8.57
N ALA A 76 -0.45 -13.91 -8.10
CA ALA A 76 -1.87 -14.20 -8.27
C ALA A 76 -2.74 -13.23 -7.47
N ARG A 77 -2.29 -12.85 -6.26
CA ARG A 77 -3.00 -11.93 -5.38
C ARG A 77 -2.05 -10.89 -4.81
N VAL A 78 -2.56 -9.68 -4.69
CA VAL A 78 -1.87 -8.56 -4.02
C VAL A 78 -2.84 -7.89 -3.06
N GLY A 79 -2.28 -7.16 -2.09
CA GLY A 79 -3.10 -6.46 -1.11
C GLY A 79 -2.54 -5.10 -0.76
N VAL A 80 -3.40 -4.22 -0.30
CA VAL A 80 -3.01 -2.91 0.23
C VAL A 80 -3.70 -2.70 1.57
N LEU A 81 -2.91 -2.52 2.61
CA LEU A 81 -3.39 -2.15 3.94
C LEU A 81 -3.30 -0.63 4.07
N TYR A 82 -4.42 0.01 4.36
CA TYR A 82 -4.47 1.45 4.52
C TYR A 82 -4.24 1.82 5.97
N VAL A 83 -3.16 2.58 6.22
CA VAL A 83 -2.74 2.99 7.58
C VAL A 83 -3.30 4.35 7.92
N GLN A 84 -3.21 5.30 6.98
CA GLN A 84 -3.71 6.66 7.14
C GLN A 84 -4.26 7.14 5.81
N VAL A 85 -5.55 7.48 5.79
CA VAL A 85 -6.22 7.97 4.59
C VAL A 85 -7.38 8.87 4.97
N SER A 86 -7.44 10.08 4.40
CA SER A 86 -8.57 11.01 4.56
C SER A 86 -9.39 11.11 3.30
N ALA A 87 -8.72 11.15 2.14
CA ALA A 87 -9.35 11.09 0.83
C ALA A 87 -8.42 10.27 -0.04
N GLY A 88 -8.87 9.09 -0.41
CA GLY A 88 -8.04 8.22 -1.22
C GLY A 88 -8.92 7.31 -2.04
N LEU A 89 -8.72 7.34 -3.34
CA LEU A 89 -9.40 6.46 -4.25
C LEU A 89 -8.37 5.62 -4.98
N ILE A 90 -8.67 4.34 -5.10
CA ILE A 90 -7.99 3.45 -6.02
C ILE A 90 -8.98 3.13 -7.13
N GLU A 91 -8.51 3.24 -8.35
CA GLU A 91 -9.33 2.96 -9.53
C GLU A 91 -8.85 1.70 -10.21
N PHE A 92 -9.80 0.88 -10.61
CA PHE A 92 -9.57 -0.38 -11.33
C PHE A 92 -10.18 -0.30 -12.72
N LYS A 93 -9.61 -1.05 -13.66
CA LYS A 93 -10.22 -1.27 -14.96
C LYS A 93 -10.06 -2.70 -15.42
N GLN A 94 -11.10 -3.21 -16.07
CA GLN A 94 -11.09 -4.55 -16.65
C GLN A 94 -12.17 -4.66 -17.73
N GLY A 95 -11.78 -5.10 -18.92
CA GLY A 95 -12.72 -5.35 -20.00
C GLY A 95 -13.57 -4.16 -20.40
N GLY A 96 -13.01 -2.94 -20.37
CA GLY A 96 -13.74 -1.71 -20.67
C GLY A 96 -14.56 -1.14 -19.52
N ALA A 97 -14.61 -1.83 -18.38
CA ALA A 97 -15.26 -1.32 -17.17
C ALA A 97 -14.22 -0.62 -16.27
N TYR A 98 -14.69 0.45 -15.61
CA TYR A 98 -13.90 1.22 -14.63
C TYR A 98 -14.70 1.35 -13.36
N TRP A 99 -14.04 1.21 -12.21
CA TRP A 99 -14.67 1.46 -10.91
C TRP A 99 -13.63 1.93 -9.90
N THR A 100 -14.10 2.58 -8.84
CA THR A 100 -13.25 3.08 -7.77
C THR A 100 -13.65 2.47 -6.44
N GLU A 101 -12.67 2.32 -5.56
CA GLU A 101 -12.87 2.00 -4.15
C GLU A 101 -12.34 3.14 -3.30
N SER A 102 -13.02 3.40 -2.18
CA SER A 102 -12.64 4.44 -1.22
C SER A 102 -12.32 3.80 0.13
N PRO A 103 -11.14 3.19 0.27
CA PRO A 103 -10.78 2.50 1.51
C PRO A 103 -10.55 3.47 2.66
N GLN A 104 -10.75 2.96 3.87
CA GLN A 104 -10.54 3.68 5.12
C GLN A 104 -9.37 3.08 5.87
N ALA A 105 -8.81 3.83 6.85
CA ALA A 105 -7.74 3.32 7.70
C ALA A 105 -8.16 2.01 8.38
N GLY A 106 -7.30 1.02 8.31
CA GLY A 106 -7.57 -0.33 8.81
C GLY A 106 -8.07 -1.31 7.76
N ASP A 107 -8.50 -0.84 6.59
CA ASP A 107 -8.96 -1.72 5.51
C ASP A 107 -7.79 -2.40 4.83
N LEU A 108 -7.95 -3.69 4.56
CA LEU A 108 -7.05 -4.46 3.71
C LEU A 108 -7.80 -4.82 2.43
N LEU A 109 -7.38 -4.22 1.32
CA LEU A 109 -7.97 -4.46 0.01
C LEU A 109 -7.13 -5.50 -0.72
N VAL A 110 -7.74 -6.62 -1.12
CA VAL A 110 -7.04 -7.71 -1.81
C VAL A 110 -7.66 -7.91 -3.19
N PHE A 111 -6.82 -8.03 -4.19
CA PHE A 111 -7.29 -8.17 -5.58
C PHE A 111 -6.29 -8.99 -6.40
N PRO A 112 -6.71 -9.51 -7.58
CA PRO A 112 -5.79 -10.22 -8.47
C PRO A 112 -4.63 -9.34 -8.92
N GLY A 113 -3.43 -9.89 -8.94
CA GLY A 113 -2.24 -9.14 -9.38
C GLY A 113 -2.31 -8.67 -10.83
N SER A 114 -3.09 -9.36 -11.67
CA SER A 114 -3.29 -8.99 -13.06
C SER A 114 -4.29 -7.85 -13.28
N LEU A 115 -5.02 -7.44 -12.24
CA LEU A 115 -6.02 -6.39 -12.35
C LEU A 115 -5.34 -5.01 -12.46
N GLU A 116 -5.59 -4.29 -13.55
CA GLU A 116 -5.05 -2.96 -13.74
C GLU A 116 -5.64 -1.98 -12.73
N HIS A 117 -4.79 -1.21 -12.09
CA HIS A 117 -5.22 -0.25 -11.08
C HIS A 117 -4.29 0.97 -11.06
N ARG A 118 -4.82 2.05 -10.50
CA ARG A 118 -4.04 3.26 -10.21
C ARG A 118 -4.56 3.92 -8.95
N VAL A 119 -3.69 4.65 -8.29
CA VAL A 119 -4.03 5.47 -7.14
C VAL A 119 -4.30 6.87 -7.65
N LEU A 120 -5.52 7.37 -7.46
CA LEU A 120 -5.88 8.72 -7.85
C LEU A 120 -5.18 9.75 -6.96
N PRO A 121 -4.97 10.99 -7.44
CA PRO A 121 -4.30 12.01 -6.66
C PRO A 121 -4.92 12.19 -5.28
N ASN A 122 -4.06 12.33 -4.27
CA ASN A 122 -4.49 12.60 -2.90
C ASN A 122 -5.06 14.03 -2.82
N THR A 123 -6.37 14.16 -2.74
CA THR A 123 -7.05 15.44 -2.72
C THR A 123 -7.19 16.05 -1.33
N SER A 124 -6.74 15.33 -0.29
CA SER A 124 -6.73 15.84 1.09
C SER A 124 -5.45 16.58 1.39
N GLU A 125 -5.43 17.31 2.50
CA GLU A 125 -4.22 17.93 3.03
C GLU A 125 -3.39 16.97 3.88
N GLN A 126 -3.93 15.78 4.17
CA GLN A 126 -3.27 14.77 4.97
C GLN A 126 -2.47 13.81 4.10
N VAL A 127 -1.30 13.41 4.58
CA VAL A 127 -0.47 12.38 3.94
C VAL A 127 -1.21 11.04 3.97
N ARG A 128 -1.21 10.32 2.84
CA ARG A 128 -1.76 8.97 2.74
C ARG A 128 -0.63 7.97 2.97
N ILE A 129 -0.87 7.00 3.84
CA ILE A 129 0.11 5.95 4.19
C ILE A 129 -0.55 4.59 3.99
N SER A 130 0.12 3.72 3.25
CA SER A 130 -0.34 2.36 3.01
C SER A 130 0.83 1.37 2.98
N VAL A 131 0.50 0.08 3.07
CA VAL A 131 1.47 -1.00 2.93
C VAL A 131 0.96 -1.92 1.84
N ALA A 132 1.80 -2.20 0.85
CA ALA A 132 1.46 -3.08 -0.26
C ALA A 132 2.08 -4.45 -0.04
N PHE A 133 1.32 -5.51 -0.34
CA PHE A 133 1.74 -6.90 -0.16
C PHE A 133 1.58 -7.67 -1.45
N ASN A 134 2.57 -8.50 -1.78
CA ASN A 134 2.47 -9.54 -2.78
C ASN A 134 2.42 -10.88 -2.04
N PHE A 135 1.36 -11.66 -2.25
CA PHE A 135 1.18 -12.92 -1.54
C PHE A 135 1.78 -14.08 -2.31
N LYS A 136 2.29 -15.08 -1.59
CA LYS A 136 2.73 -16.34 -2.18
C LYS A 136 1.52 -17.11 -2.71
N ARG A 137 1.78 -17.92 -3.71
CA ARG A 137 0.78 -18.83 -4.25
C ARG A 137 0.50 -19.99 -3.30
#